data_2acf418a8067f5c443287dcd477b84ed
#
_entry.id   2acf418a8067f5c443287dcd477b84ed
#
_cell.length_a   1.000
_cell.length_b   1.000
_cell.length_c   1.000
_cell.angle_alpha   90.00
_cell.angle_beta   90.00
_cell.angle_gamma   90.00
#
_symmetry.space_group_name_H-M   'P 1'
#
loop_
_entity.id
_entity.type
_entity.pdbx_description
1 polymer ?
#
loop_
_entity_poly.entity_id
_entity_poly.type
_entity_poly.pdbx_seq_one_letter_code
_entity_poly.pdbx_strand_id
1 'polypeptide(L)'
;MQESERRRRDPEARRRAIIEATAELITEVGVDAVTHRMIAARAGVPLGATTQYFDTLDDLRAAALQLMVDHVDQQMAVLRNEIAERGASPAVLAAIIHAALVDAVAVQTDRAVVTAAVRDPQLRRMARQWSGLVASFLEPEHGPERALAASVFIDGILWYTQINDDPLPQHIIESALSGILVRP
;
A
#
# COMPACT_ATOMS: atom_id res chain seq x y z
N MET A 1 24.01 -9.64 16.49
CA MET A 1 25.03 -8.63 16.83
C MET A 1 25.80 -8.14 15.61
N GLN A 2 26.20 -9.00 14.66
CA GLN A 2 26.94 -8.62 13.44
C GLN A 2 26.13 -7.81 12.42
N GLU A 3 24.84 -8.02 12.29
CA GLU A 3 23.95 -7.31 11.34
C GLU A 3 23.66 -5.84 11.74
N SER A 4 23.53 -5.59 13.03
CA SER A 4 23.41 -4.23 13.60
C SER A 4 24.71 -3.42 13.43
N GLU A 5 25.86 -4.06 13.51
CA GLU A 5 27.17 -3.43 13.33
C GLU A 5 27.48 -3.14 11.85
N ARG A 6 27.00 -4.01 10.93
CA ARG A 6 27.10 -3.81 9.48
C ARG A 6 26.24 -2.63 9.02
N ARG A 7 25.00 -2.49 9.53
CA ARG A 7 24.10 -1.32 9.28
C ARG A 7 24.72 -0.01 9.77
N ARG A 8 25.53 -0.04 10.83
CA ARG A 8 26.24 1.15 11.35
C ARG A 8 27.33 1.69 10.41
N ARG A 9 27.87 0.85 9.51
CA ARG A 9 28.97 1.19 8.60
C ARG A 9 28.52 1.45 7.16
N ASP A 10 27.26 1.15 6.81
CA ASP A 10 26.71 1.34 5.48
C ASP A 10 25.83 2.61 5.45
N PRO A 11 26.29 3.71 4.80
CA PRO A 11 25.53 4.94 4.71
C PRO A 11 24.19 4.79 3.97
N GLU A 12 24.16 3.96 2.92
CA GLU A 12 22.94 3.72 2.13
C GLU A 12 21.90 2.91 2.93
N ALA A 13 22.32 1.88 3.64
CA ALA A 13 21.44 1.12 4.52
C ALA A 13 20.87 2.01 5.64
N ARG A 14 21.66 2.94 6.16
CA ARG A 14 21.21 3.89 7.17
C ARG A 14 20.22 4.91 6.59
N ARG A 15 20.52 5.47 5.41
CA ARG A 15 19.62 6.37 4.71
C ARG A 15 18.26 5.70 4.45
N ARG A 16 18.27 4.46 3.98
CA ARG A 16 17.08 3.65 3.75
C ARG A 16 16.28 3.44 5.03
N ALA A 17 16.92 3.03 6.14
CA ALA A 17 16.26 2.83 7.42
C ALA A 17 15.58 4.12 7.94
N ILE A 18 16.17 5.29 7.70
CA ILE A 18 15.57 6.58 8.04
C ILE A 18 14.31 6.84 7.20
N ILE A 19 14.34 6.56 5.89
CA ILE A 19 13.18 6.73 4.99
C ILE A 19 12.05 5.76 5.39
N GLU A 20 12.37 4.47 5.62
CA GLU A 20 11.41 3.44 6.04
C GLU A 20 10.73 3.83 7.36
N ALA A 21 11.51 4.21 8.38
CA ALA A 21 10.98 4.70 9.64
C ALA A 21 10.09 5.93 9.50
N THR A 22 10.39 6.79 8.53
CA THR A 22 9.57 7.97 8.24
C THR A 22 8.24 7.57 7.60
N ALA A 23 8.25 6.63 6.65
CA ALA A 23 7.04 6.10 6.01
C ALA A 23 6.10 5.43 7.04
N GLU A 24 6.64 4.61 7.94
CA GLU A 24 5.89 4.02 9.05
C GLU A 24 5.22 5.10 9.92
N LEU A 25 5.98 6.11 10.33
CA LEU A 25 5.46 7.21 11.15
C LEU A 25 4.39 8.03 10.40
N ILE A 26 4.55 8.27 9.11
CA ILE A 26 3.56 8.95 8.27
C ILE A 26 2.21 8.21 8.34
N THR A 27 2.21 6.89 8.28
CA THR A 27 0.97 6.10 8.37
C THR A 27 0.35 6.11 9.77
N GLU A 28 1.16 6.25 10.81
CA GLU A 28 0.69 6.27 12.20
C GLU A 28 0.10 7.63 12.63
N VAL A 29 0.80 8.71 12.30
CA VAL A 29 0.49 10.04 12.86
C VAL A 29 0.14 11.10 11.80
N GLY A 30 0.28 10.81 10.51
CA GLY A 30 0.11 11.74 9.40
C GLY A 30 1.40 12.48 9.03
N VAL A 31 1.46 13.01 7.79
CA VAL A 31 2.67 13.61 7.21
C VAL A 31 3.18 14.79 8.05
N ASP A 32 2.29 15.70 8.46
CA ASP A 32 2.68 16.94 9.15
C ASP A 32 3.12 16.73 10.60
N ALA A 33 2.68 15.66 11.27
CA ALA A 33 3.00 15.38 12.67
C ALA A 33 4.37 14.72 12.87
N VAL A 34 4.99 14.21 11.83
CA VAL A 34 6.30 13.54 11.90
C VAL A 34 7.42 14.54 12.22
N THR A 35 8.33 14.17 13.12
CA THR A 35 9.47 14.98 13.55
C THR A 35 10.79 14.22 13.46
N HIS A 36 11.91 14.93 13.30
CA HIS A 36 13.25 14.33 13.32
C HIS A 36 13.51 13.44 14.55
N ARG A 37 12.99 13.84 15.72
CA ARG A 37 13.15 13.05 16.97
C ARG A 37 12.44 11.71 16.90
N MET A 38 11.21 11.71 16.39
CA MET A 38 10.42 10.48 16.19
C MET A 38 11.11 9.55 15.19
N ILE A 39 11.56 10.11 14.08
CA ILE A 39 12.26 9.35 13.03
C ILE A 39 13.55 8.72 13.56
N ALA A 40 14.38 9.52 14.24
CA ALA A 40 15.64 9.03 14.79
C ALA A 40 15.42 7.89 15.82
N ALA A 41 14.40 8.04 16.68
CA ALA A 41 14.03 7.02 17.64
C ALA A 41 13.54 5.72 16.95
N ARG A 42 12.67 5.83 15.94
CA ARG A 42 12.13 4.70 15.19
C ARG A 42 13.22 3.98 14.37
N ALA A 43 14.09 4.72 13.69
CA ALA A 43 15.18 4.19 12.89
C ALA A 43 16.35 3.64 13.73
N GLY A 44 16.36 3.89 15.04
CA GLY A 44 17.46 3.49 15.92
C GLY A 44 18.77 4.22 15.62
N VAL A 45 18.71 5.48 15.19
CA VAL A 45 19.87 6.32 14.84
C VAL A 45 19.98 7.54 15.75
N PRO A 46 21.19 8.12 15.91
CA PRO A 46 21.34 9.41 16.57
C PRO A 46 20.53 10.51 15.85
N LEU A 47 20.00 11.49 16.61
CA LEU A 47 19.19 12.57 16.03
C LEU A 47 19.89 13.31 14.89
N GLY A 48 21.20 13.57 15.01
CA GLY A 48 21.99 14.23 13.97
C GLY A 48 22.13 13.41 12.68
N ALA A 49 21.83 12.12 12.69
CA ALA A 49 21.87 11.31 11.48
C ALA A 49 20.78 11.72 10.50
N THR A 50 19.59 12.11 10.95
CA THR A 50 18.50 12.52 10.06
C THR A 50 18.88 13.79 9.27
N THR A 51 19.52 14.77 9.93
CA THR A 51 19.99 16.01 9.27
C THR A 51 21.28 15.84 8.48
N GLN A 52 22.01 14.75 8.68
CA GLN A 52 23.20 14.41 7.87
C GLN A 52 22.80 13.88 6.48
N TYR A 53 21.67 13.19 6.37
CA TYR A 53 21.22 12.57 5.12
C TYR A 53 20.16 13.38 4.38
N PHE A 54 19.46 14.30 5.07
CA PHE A 54 18.40 15.13 4.50
C PHE A 54 18.53 16.56 5.01
N ASP A 55 18.56 17.51 4.08
CA ASP A 55 18.75 18.93 4.40
C ASP A 55 17.56 19.48 5.20
N THR A 56 16.35 19.03 4.88
CA THR A 56 15.13 19.45 5.57
C THR A 56 14.26 18.26 5.95
N LEU A 57 13.33 18.46 6.88
CA LEU A 57 12.31 17.48 7.23
C LEU A 57 11.36 17.20 6.04
N ASP A 58 11.11 18.21 5.21
CA ASP A 58 10.24 18.07 4.06
C ASP A 58 10.89 17.21 2.96
N ASP A 59 12.22 17.28 2.77
CA ASP A 59 12.94 16.35 1.87
C ASP A 59 12.82 14.92 2.35
N LEU A 60 12.89 14.70 3.66
CA LEU A 60 12.75 13.37 4.25
C LEU A 60 11.31 12.84 4.13
N ARG A 61 10.32 13.71 4.36
CA ARG A 61 8.90 13.38 4.14
C ARG A 61 8.63 13.03 2.68
N ALA A 62 9.16 13.82 1.74
CA ALA A 62 9.03 13.58 0.31
C ALA A 62 9.66 12.24 -0.11
N ALA A 63 10.85 11.91 0.42
CA ALA A 63 11.49 10.63 0.15
C ALA A 63 10.69 9.44 0.70
N ALA A 64 10.06 9.58 1.87
CA ALA A 64 9.21 8.54 2.46
C ALA A 64 7.91 8.36 1.67
N LEU A 65 7.27 9.44 1.24
CA LEU A 65 6.09 9.38 0.37
C LEU A 65 6.42 8.74 -0.99
N GLN A 66 7.60 9.06 -1.56
CA GLN A 66 8.04 8.41 -2.79
C GLN A 66 8.26 6.91 -2.60
N LEU A 67 8.85 6.47 -1.48
CA LEU A 67 8.98 5.04 -1.15
C LEU A 67 7.61 4.34 -1.12
N MET A 68 6.59 4.99 -0.55
CA MET A 68 5.22 4.45 -0.51
C MET A 68 4.61 4.35 -1.92
N VAL A 69 4.82 5.37 -2.76
CA VAL A 69 4.38 5.33 -4.18
C VAL A 69 5.05 4.19 -4.92
N ASP A 70 6.39 4.09 -4.83
CA ASP A 70 7.16 3.06 -5.52
C ASP A 70 6.70 1.65 -5.12
N HIS A 71 6.37 1.44 -3.84
CA HIS A 71 5.86 0.15 -3.36
C HIS A 71 4.51 -0.21 -4.00
N VAL A 72 3.59 0.74 -4.06
CA VAL A 72 2.28 0.49 -4.70
C VAL A 72 2.41 0.32 -6.20
N ASP A 73 3.25 1.10 -6.86
CA ASP A 73 3.50 0.94 -8.30
C ASP A 73 4.04 -0.46 -8.63
N GLN A 74 4.90 -1.02 -7.76
CA GLN A 74 5.37 -2.40 -7.88
C GLN A 74 4.22 -3.41 -7.73
N GLN A 75 3.37 -3.25 -6.73
CA GLN A 75 2.20 -4.12 -6.53
C GLN A 75 1.22 -4.04 -7.70
N MET A 76 0.96 -2.83 -8.21
CA MET A 76 0.09 -2.63 -9.37
C MET A 76 0.69 -3.20 -10.65
N ALA A 77 2.01 -3.18 -10.82
CA ALA A 77 2.67 -3.83 -11.95
C ALA A 77 2.51 -5.36 -11.90
N VAL A 78 2.62 -5.97 -10.73
CA VAL A 78 2.37 -7.42 -10.54
C VAL A 78 0.92 -7.74 -10.89
N LEU A 79 -0.04 -7.01 -10.35
CA LEU A 79 -1.47 -7.18 -10.63
C LEU A 79 -1.76 -7.06 -12.14
N ARG A 80 -1.20 -6.05 -12.79
CA ARG A 80 -1.35 -5.84 -14.24
C ARG A 80 -0.84 -7.02 -15.04
N ASN A 81 0.33 -7.54 -14.69
CA ASN A 81 0.94 -8.69 -15.37
C ASN A 81 0.10 -9.96 -15.18
N GLU A 82 -0.38 -10.23 -13.97
CA GLU A 82 -1.28 -11.35 -13.68
C GLU A 82 -2.57 -11.26 -14.52
N ILE A 83 -3.18 -10.09 -14.60
CA ILE A 83 -4.39 -9.86 -15.42
C ILE A 83 -4.06 -10.02 -16.92
N ALA A 84 -2.92 -9.51 -17.38
CA ALA A 84 -2.53 -9.62 -18.78
C ALA A 84 -2.28 -11.08 -19.22
N GLU A 85 -1.72 -11.90 -18.32
CA GLU A 85 -1.41 -13.31 -18.59
C GLU A 85 -2.63 -14.23 -18.46
N ARG A 86 -3.49 -13.97 -17.46
CA ARG A 86 -4.57 -14.89 -17.06
C ARG A 86 -5.99 -14.38 -17.39
N GLY A 87 -6.10 -13.13 -17.85
CA GLY A 87 -7.37 -12.43 -18.05
C GLY A 87 -7.96 -11.87 -16.76
N ALA A 88 -9.04 -11.08 -16.91
CA ALA A 88 -9.76 -10.45 -15.81
C ALA A 88 -11.07 -11.18 -15.47
N SER A 89 -11.13 -12.49 -15.63
CA SER A 89 -12.32 -13.27 -15.26
C SER A 89 -12.55 -13.22 -13.73
N PRO A 90 -13.81 -13.32 -13.26
CA PRO A 90 -14.12 -13.32 -11.83
C PRO A 90 -13.31 -14.35 -11.02
N ALA A 91 -13.07 -15.54 -11.58
CA ALA A 91 -12.28 -16.60 -10.93
C ALA A 91 -10.81 -16.21 -10.75
N VAL A 92 -10.19 -15.60 -11.78
CA VAL A 92 -8.79 -15.14 -11.74
C VAL A 92 -8.67 -13.99 -10.73
N LEU A 93 -9.57 -13.00 -10.81
CA LEU A 93 -9.57 -11.87 -9.88
C LEU A 93 -9.77 -12.32 -8.43
N ALA A 94 -10.69 -13.25 -8.18
CA ALA A 94 -10.93 -13.79 -6.85
C ALA A 94 -9.69 -14.51 -6.29
N ALA A 95 -8.94 -15.23 -7.11
CA ALA A 95 -7.72 -15.91 -6.70
C ALA A 95 -6.62 -14.89 -6.33
N ILE A 96 -6.43 -13.85 -7.14
CA ILE A 96 -5.44 -12.78 -6.89
C ILE A 96 -5.79 -12.03 -5.60
N ILE A 97 -7.04 -11.60 -5.47
CA ILE A 97 -7.52 -10.87 -4.28
C ILE A 97 -7.35 -11.73 -3.04
N HIS A 98 -7.82 -12.98 -3.07
CA HIS A 98 -7.71 -13.87 -1.91
C HIS A 98 -6.25 -14.10 -1.49
N ALA A 99 -5.33 -14.26 -2.44
CA ALA A 99 -3.90 -14.40 -2.15
C ALA A 99 -3.34 -13.16 -1.43
N ALA A 100 -3.75 -11.95 -1.86
CA ALA A 100 -3.35 -10.69 -1.19
C ALA A 100 -3.95 -10.56 0.22
N LEU A 101 -5.17 -11.06 0.45
CA LEU A 101 -5.82 -11.01 1.77
C LEU A 101 -5.18 -11.96 2.81
N VAL A 102 -4.51 -13.02 2.37
CA VAL A 102 -3.81 -13.96 3.25
C VAL A 102 -2.43 -13.43 3.68
N ASP A 103 -1.88 -12.47 2.95
CA ASP A 103 -0.65 -11.79 3.33
C ASP A 103 -0.91 -10.75 4.43
N ALA A 104 -0.71 -11.14 5.68
CA ALA A 104 -0.96 -10.29 6.85
C ALA A 104 -0.12 -8.99 6.83
N VAL A 105 1.07 -9.00 6.24
CA VAL A 105 1.92 -7.81 6.14
C VAL A 105 1.35 -6.83 5.13
N ALA A 106 0.92 -7.32 3.96
CA ALA A 106 0.29 -6.52 2.93
C ALA A 106 -1.02 -5.88 3.45
N VAL A 107 -1.87 -6.66 4.11
CA VAL A 107 -3.14 -6.18 4.71
C VAL A 107 -2.90 -5.11 5.78
N GLN A 108 -1.89 -5.27 6.65
CA GLN A 108 -1.56 -4.27 7.66
C GLN A 108 -1.04 -2.98 7.05
N THR A 109 -0.22 -3.07 6.01
CA THR A 109 0.33 -1.90 5.31
C THR A 109 -0.78 -1.11 4.63
N ASP A 110 -1.65 -1.79 3.90
CA ASP A 110 -2.82 -1.18 3.25
C ASP A 110 -3.74 -0.48 4.27
N ARG A 111 -4.05 -1.17 5.36
CA ARG A 111 -4.82 -0.60 6.48
C ARG A 111 -4.22 0.70 7.01
N ALA A 112 -2.91 0.73 7.23
CA ALA A 112 -2.23 1.90 7.77
C ALA A 112 -2.38 3.09 6.80
N VAL A 113 -2.16 2.87 5.51
CA VAL A 113 -2.29 3.90 4.46
C VAL A 113 -3.73 4.40 4.35
N VAL A 114 -4.73 3.51 4.27
CA VAL A 114 -6.15 3.90 4.14
C VAL A 114 -6.62 4.66 5.38
N THR A 115 -6.25 4.20 6.59
CA THR A 115 -6.61 4.88 7.84
C THR A 115 -6.00 6.28 7.90
N ALA A 116 -4.75 6.44 7.51
CA ALA A 116 -4.07 7.73 7.46
C ALA A 116 -4.68 8.64 6.38
N ALA A 117 -5.06 8.11 5.21
CA ALA A 117 -5.68 8.85 4.11
C ALA A 117 -7.02 9.50 4.48
N VAL A 118 -7.74 8.98 5.47
CA VAL A 118 -8.97 9.61 5.98
C VAL A 118 -8.67 10.99 6.59
N ARG A 119 -7.52 11.15 7.22
CA ARG A 119 -7.13 12.37 7.95
C ARG A 119 -6.14 13.25 7.20
N ASP A 120 -5.29 12.65 6.38
CA ASP A 120 -4.23 13.35 5.65
C ASP A 120 -4.62 13.57 4.17
N PRO A 121 -4.73 14.83 3.69
CA PRO A 121 -5.12 15.12 2.32
C PRO A 121 -4.10 14.62 1.26
N GLN A 122 -2.81 14.51 1.63
CA GLN A 122 -1.78 14.06 0.71
C GLN A 122 -1.86 12.55 0.49
N LEU A 123 -1.99 11.78 1.58
CA LEU A 123 -2.23 10.34 1.52
C LEU A 123 -3.56 10.01 0.84
N ARG A 124 -4.58 10.85 1.04
CA ARG A 124 -5.88 10.69 0.35
C ARG A 124 -5.77 10.84 -1.16
N ARG A 125 -4.93 11.77 -1.66
CA ARG A 125 -4.68 11.88 -3.11
C ARG A 125 -4.01 10.63 -3.66
N MET A 126 -3.03 10.09 -2.94
CA MET A 126 -2.35 8.83 -3.31
C MET A 126 -3.35 7.66 -3.33
N ALA A 127 -4.12 7.47 -2.27
CA ALA A 127 -5.10 6.39 -2.19
C ALA A 127 -6.14 6.44 -3.33
N ARG A 128 -6.59 7.63 -3.72
CA ARG A 128 -7.51 7.79 -4.88
C ARG A 128 -6.87 7.37 -6.20
N GLN A 129 -5.58 7.65 -6.39
CA GLN A 129 -4.88 7.23 -7.61
C GLN A 129 -4.80 5.70 -7.68
N TRP A 130 -4.55 5.04 -6.56
CA TRP A 130 -4.45 3.57 -6.49
C TRP A 130 -5.80 2.88 -6.74
N SER A 131 -6.86 3.33 -6.08
CA SER A 131 -8.21 2.81 -6.34
C SER A 131 -8.62 2.99 -7.81
N GLY A 132 -8.25 4.12 -8.43
CA GLY A 132 -8.47 4.36 -9.86
C GLY A 132 -7.69 3.43 -10.78
N LEU A 133 -6.47 2.99 -10.39
CA LEU A 133 -5.69 2.03 -11.17
C LEU A 133 -6.37 0.66 -11.26
N VAL A 134 -6.91 0.15 -10.17
CA VAL A 134 -7.63 -1.14 -10.16
C VAL A 134 -8.82 -1.08 -11.14
N ALA A 135 -9.62 -0.03 -11.09
CA ALA A 135 -10.72 0.15 -12.03
C ALA A 135 -10.22 0.21 -13.48
N SER A 136 -9.11 0.91 -13.76
CA SER A 136 -8.56 1.04 -15.12
C SER A 136 -8.09 -0.28 -15.72
N PHE A 137 -7.69 -1.26 -14.92
CA PHE A 137 -7.31 -2.61 -15.41
C PHE A 137 -8.53 -3.44 -15.83
N LEU A 138 -9.69 -3.19 -15.22
CA LEU A 138 -10.93 -3.91 -15.50
C LEU A 138 -11.78 -3.25 -16.60
N GLU A 139 -11.61 -1.96 -16.81
CA GLU A 139 -12.42 -1.16 -17.73
C GLU A 139 -12.40 -1.68 -19.19
N PRO A 140 -11.25 -2.11 -19.78
CA PRO A 140 -11.22 -2.56 -21.18
C PRO A 140 -12.13 -3.77 -21.45
N GLU A 141 -12.29 -4.68 -20.47
CA GLU A 141 -13.08 -5.91 -20.63
C GLU A 141 -14.52 -5.74 -20.15
N HIS A 142 -14.74 -4.94 -19.10
CA HIS A 142 -16.03 -4.90 -18.39
C HIS A 142 -16.78 -3.55 -18.52
N GLY A 143 -16.12 -2.54 -19.03
CA GLY A 143 -16.63 -1.16 -19.11
C GLY A 143 -16.52 -0.39 -17.78
N PRO A 144 -16.64 0.97 -17.83
CA PRO A 144 -16.28 1.84 -16.72
C PRO A 144 -17.15 1.65 -15.46
N GLU A 145 -18.47 1.47 -15.64
CA GLU A 145 -19.39 1.34 -14.49
C GLU A 145 -19.15 0.07 -13.68
N ARG A 146 -18.92 -1.05 -14.37
CA ARG A 146 -18.66 -2.34 -13.71
C ARG A 146 -17.26 -2.41 -13.13
N ALA A 147 -16.28 -1.85 -13.83
CA ALA A 147 -14.92 -1.71 -13.33
C ALA A 147 -14.90 -0.90 -12.02
N LEU A 148 -15.61 0.21 -11.97
CA LEU A 148 -15.75 1.02 -10.76
C LEU A 148 -16.47 0.23 -9.65
N ALA A 149 -17.58 -0.45 -9.96
CA ALA A 149 -18.30 -1.25 -8.97
C ALA A 149 -17.45 -2.38 -8.39
N ALA A 150 -16.66 -3.06 -9.24
CA ALA A 150 -15.72 -4.09 -8.79
C ALA A 150 -14.59 -3.50 -7.92
N SER A 151 -14.04 -2.35 -8.29
CA SER A 151 -13.02 -1.66 -7.48
C SER A 151 -13.56 -1.31 -6.09
N VAL A 152 -14.76 -0.72 -6.00
CA VAL A 152 -15.40 -0.41 -4.71
C VAL A 152 -15.66 -1.68 -3.89
N PHE A 153 -16.05 -2.78 -4.53
CA PHE A 153 -16.22 -4.07 -3.86
C PHE A 153 -14.90 -4.60 -3.30
N ILE A 154 -13.80 -4.48 -4.06
CA ILE A 154 -12.45 -4.89 -3.61
C ILE A 154 -12.01 -4.06 -2.40
N ASP A 155 -12.22 -2.73 -2.43
CA ASP A 155 -11.96 -1.87 -1.27
C ASP A 155 -12.78 -2.31 -0.04
N GLY A 156 -14.04 -2.72 -0.26
CA GLY A 156 -14.91 -3.28 0.79
C GLY A 156 -14.40 -4.60 1.37
N ILE A 157 -13.83 -5.49 0.56
CA ILE A 157 -13.22 -6.75 1.03
C ILE A 157 -11.99 -6.46 1.88
N LEU A 158 -11.14 -5.54 1.47
CA LEU A 158 -9.96 -5.12 2.25
C LEU A 158 -10.39 -4.59 3.62
N TRP A 159 -11.43 -3.75 3.67
CA TRP A 159 -12.02 -3.30 4.92
C TRP A 159 -12.56 -4.46 5.77
N TYR A 160 -13.30 -5.38 5.15
CA TYR A 160 -13.86 -6.55 5.84
C TYR A 160 -12.76 -7.38 6.52
N THR A 161 -11.67 -7.67 5.81
CA THR A 161 -10.54 -8.46 6.32
C THR A 161 -9.81 -7.76 7.47
N GLN A 162 -9.84 -6.42 7.53
CA GLN A 162 -9.22 -5.67 8.61
C GLN A 162 -9.97 -5.72 9.95
N ILE A 163 -11.26 -6.04 9.92
CA ILE A 163 -12.13 -6.07 11.11
C ILE A 163 -12.62 -7.47 11.47
N ASN A 164 -12.27 -8.47 10.68
CA ASN A 164 -12.60 -9.88 10.92
C ASN A 164 -11.33 -10.71 11.03
N ASP A 165 -11.40 -11.81 11.81
CA ASP A 165 -10.25 -12.68 12.07
C ASP A 165 -9.85 -13.51 10.84
N ASP A 166 -10.82 -13.84 9.99
CA ASP A 166 -10.61 -14.62 8.77
C ASP A 166 -10.85 -13.80 7.52
N PRO A 167 -10.01 -13.96 6.46
CA PRO A 167 -10.24 -13.36 5.17
C PRO A 167 -11.51 -13.92 4.51
N LEU A 168 -12.15 -13.11 3.66
CA LEU A 168 -13.31 -13.56 2.90
C LEU A 168 -12.94 -14.75 2.00
N PRO A 169 -13.68 -15.88 2.05
CA PRO A 169 -13.38 -17.05 1.22
C PRO A 169 -13.39 -16.75 -0.27
N GLN A 170 -12.45 -17.34 -1.03
CA GLN A 170 -12.30 -17.09 -2.46
C GLN A 170 -13.59 -17.28 -3.27
N HIS A 171 -14.36 -18.31 -2.98
CA HIS A 171 -15.62 -18.61 -3.70
C HIS A 171 -16.69 -17.53 -3.50
N ILE A 172 -16.70 -16.83 -2.36
CA ILE A 172 -17.60 -15.70 -2.10
C ILE A 172 -17.16 -14.48 -2.93
N ILE A 173 -15.85 -14.22 -2.99
CA ILE A 173 -15.28 -13.15 -3.82
C ILE A 173 -15.62 -13.40 -5.29
N GLU A 174 -15.43 -14.62 -5.78
CA GLU A 174 -15.74 -15.02 -7.16
C GLU A 174 -17.22 -14.85 -7.49
N SER A 175 -18.10 -15.31 -6.61
CA SER A 175 -19.56 -15.18 -6.79
C SER A 175 -20.00 -13.73 -6.88
N ALA A 176 -19.48 -12.86 -6.02
CA ALA A 176 -19.80 -11.43 -6.03
C ALA A 176 -19.26 -10.73 -7.28
N LEU A 177 -17.99 -10.99 -7.64
CA LEU A 177 -17.41 -10.44 -8.87
C LEU A 177 -18.13 -10.92 -10.12
N SER A 178 -18.61 -12.18 -10.15
CA SER A 178 -19.44 -12.67 -11.26
C SER A 178 -20.73 -11.87 -11.42
N GLY A 179 -21.40 -11.55 -10.30
CA GLY A 179 -22.59 -10.71 -10.33
C GLY A 179 -22.34 -9.26 -10.77
N ILE A 180 -21.14 -8.73 -10.49
CA ILE A 180 -20.76 -7.35 -10.85
C ILE A 180 -20.29 -7.27 -12.31
N LEU A 181 -19.39 -8.17 -12.72
CA LEU A 181 -18.64 -8.07 -13.98
C LEU A 181 -19.31 -8.77 -15.15
N VAL A 182 -20.05 -9.85 -14.94
CA VAL A 182 -20.71 -10.62 -16.00
C VAL A 182 -22.11 -10.08 -16.24
N ARG A 183 -22.47 -9.91 -17.54
CA ARG A 183 -23.85 -9.57 -17.91
C ARG A 183 -24.76 -10.78 -17.63
N PRO A 184 -25.97 -10.56 -17.10
CA PRO A 184 -26.98 -11.62 -17.06
C PRO A 184 -27.39 -12.03 -18.46
#